data_9914090f2ac3f3b7f6cd58d447ffedc2
#
_entry.id   9914090f2ac3f3b7f6cd58d447ffedc2
#
_cell.length_a   1.000
_cell.length_b   1.000
_cell.length_c   1.000
_cell.angle_alpha   90.00
_cell.angle_beta   90.00
_cell.angle_gamma   90.00
#
_symmetry.space_group_name_H-M   'P 1'
#
loop_
_entity.id
_entity.type
_entity.pdbx_description
1 polymer ?
#
loop_
_entity_poly.entity_id
_entity_poly.type
_entity_poly.pdbx_seq_one_letter_code
_entity_poly.pdbx_strand_id
1 'polypeptide(L)'
;MKQYLDLLKEIMDNGTIKTDRTGVGTKSIFGHQMRFDLSEGFPLLTTKKVHLKSIIYELLWFISGDTNVKYLQDHKVTIWDEWADENGDLGPVYGHQWRSWPAPDGRSIDQLSQVIDLIRNHPDSRRMLVCAWNPGEVDKMALPPCHCMFQFYVADGKLSCQLYQRSADTFLGVPFNIASYALLTMMIAQCCGLQPGEFIHTTGDTHIYLNHFDQVREQLSREPRALPRMKLNPEVKSVFDFKYEDFELVDYDPWPAIKAPVAV
;
A
#
# COMPACT_ATOMS: atom_id res chain seq x y z
N MET A 1 -15.24 0.68 5.69
CA MET A 1 -14.68 -0.35 4.76
C MET A 1 -15.71 -0.99 3.82
N LYS A 2 -16.90 -0.38 3.69
CA LYS A 2 -17.95 -0.87 2.77
C LYS A 2 -17.46 -0.90 1.32
N GLN A 3 -16.77 0.13 0.86
CA GLN A 3 -16.24 0.24 -0.51
C GLN A 3 -15.32 -0.93 -0.92
N TYR A 4 -14.58 -1.50 0.02
CA TYR A 4 -13.78 -2.71 -0.24
C TYR A 4 -14.66 -3.96 -0.37
N LEU A 5 -15.69 -4.11 0.45
CA LEU A 5 -16.64 -5.23 0.35
C LEU A 5 -17.46 -5.14 -0.94
N ASP A 6 -17.85 -3.93 -1.33
CA ASP A 6 -18.55 -3.68 -2.60
C ASP A 6 -17.66 -4.08 -3.79
N LEU A 7 -16.34 -3.82 -3.72
CA LEU A 7 -15.38 -4.27 -4.75
C LEU A 7 -15.29 -5.79 -4.81
N LEU A 8 -15.17 -6.48 -3.66
CA LEU A 8 -15.16 -7.95 -3.64
C LEU A 8 -16.43 -8.51 -4.31
N LYS A 9 -17.59 -7.94 -3.95
CA LYS A 9 -18.88 -8.34 -4.52
C LYS A 9 -18.94 -8.07 -6.03
N GLU A 10 -18.49 -6.91 -6.47
CA GLU A 10 -18.45 -6.54 -7.90
C GLU A 10 -17.63 -7.54 -8.71
N ILE A 11 -16.44 -7.93 -8.23
CA ILE A 11 -15.61 -8.93 -8.91
C ILE A 11 -16.31 -10.29 -8.91
N MET A 12 -16.89 -10.71 -7.77
CA MET A 12 -17.56 -12.01 -7.66
C MET A 12 -18.78 -12.12 -8.56
N ASP A 13 -19.53 -11.04 -8.73
CA ASP A 13 -20.76 -11.05 -9.54
C ASP A 13 -20.45 -10.84 -11.03
N ASN A 14 -19.66 -9.82 -11.37
CA ASN A 14 -19.53 -9.29 -12.73
C ASN A 14 -18.15 -9.51 -13.37
N GLY A 15 -17.14 -9.98 -12.62
CA GLY A 15 -15.79 -10.18 -13.14
C GLY A 15 -15.70 -11.26 -14.21
N THR A 16 -14.70 -11.14 -15.07
CA THR A 16 -14.37 -12.11 -16.12
C THR A 16 -13.30 -13.09 -15.66
N ILE A 17 -13.50 -14.38 -15.92
CA ILE A 17 -12.48 -15.40 -15.62
C ILE A 17 -11.36 -15.32 -16.66
N LYS A 18 -10.12 -15.29 -16.19
CA LYS A 18 -8.89 -15.23 -16.97
C LYS A 18 -7.88 -16.23 -16.47
N THR A 19 -7.03 -16.70 -17.37
CA THR A 19 -5.78 -17.36 -17.01
C THR A 19 -4.77 -16.32 -16.54
N ASP A 20 -3.83 -16.73 -15.70
CA ASP A 20 -2.75 -15.87 -15.20
C ASP A 20 -1.40 -16.60 -15.21
N ARG A 21 -0.32 -15.88 -14.89
CA ARG A 21 1.05 -16.43 -14.86
C ARG A 21 1.22 -17.58 -13.88
N THR A 22 0.48 -17.54 -12.76
CA THR A 22 0.62 -18.58 -11.71
C THR A 22 -0.11 -19.88 -12.05
N GLY A 23 -0.95 -19.90 -13.09
CA GLY A 23 -1.76 -21.05 -13.48
C GLY A 23 -2.98 -21.30 -12.57
N VAL A 24 -3.18 -20.52 -11.50
CA VAL A 24 -4.35 -20.61 -10.62
C VAL A 24 -5.60 -20.11 -11.32
N GLY A 25 -5.46 -19.06 -12.14
CA GLY A 25 -6.56 -18.34 -12.74
C GLY A 25 -7.16 -17.29 -11.82
N THR A 26 -7.79 -16.29 -12.41
CA THR A 26 -8.39 -15.16 -11.69
C THR A 26 -9.79 -14.85 -12.22
N LYS A 27 -10.61 -14.24 -11.37
CA LYS A 27 -11.80 -13.49 -11.80
C LYS A 27 -11.53 -12.01 -11.59
N SER A 28 -11.67 -11.20 -12.64
CA SER A 28 -11.21 -9.80 -12.61
C SER A 28 -12.16 -8.83 -13.30
N ILE A 29 -12.06 -7.57 -12.86
CA ILE A 29 -12.58 -6.38 -13.54
C ILE A 29 -11.41 -5.47 -13.91
N PHE A 30 -11.59 -4.58 -14.88
CA PHE A 30 -10.56 -3.63 -15.28
C PHE A 30 -10.98 -2.20 -14.96
N GLY A 31 -10.22 -1.59 -14.04
CA GLY A 31 -10.47 -0.22 -13.57
C GLY A 31 -11.52 -0.15 -12.46
N HIS A 32 -11.07 0.23 -11.25
CA HIS A 32 -11.94 0.52 -10.12
C HIS A 32 -11.31 1.60 -9.23
N GLN A 33 -12.15 2.35 -8.51
CA GLN A 33 -11.65 3.35 -7.56
C GLN A 33 -12.43 3.27 -6.25
N MET A 34 -11.68 3.25 -5.14
CA MET A 34 -12.21 3.35 -3.77
C MET A 34 -11.71 4.64 -3.12
N ARG A 35 -12.53 5.23 -2.25
CA ARG A 35 -12.17 6.41 -1.45
C ARG A 35 -12.35 6.11 0.04
N PHE A 36 -11.39 6.56 0.84
CA PHE A 36 -11.36 6.39 2.28
C PHE A 36 -11.10 7.74 2.93
N ASP A 37 -12.09 8.28 3.62
CA ASP A 37 -11.91 9.49 4.44
C ASP A 37 -11.14 9.12 5.71
N LEU A 38 -9.91 9.62 5.84
CA LEU A 38 -9.04 9.30 6.96
C LEU A 38 -9.47 9.99 8.28
N SER A 39 -10.41 10.92 8.22
CA SER A 39 -11.01 11.52 9.40
C SER A 39 -12.04 10.59 10.09
N GLU A 40 -12.61 9.63 9.35
CA GLU A 40 -13.57 8.64 9.88
C GLU A 40 -12.89 7.49 10.64
N GLY A 41 -11.57 7.33 10.48
CA GLY A 41 -10.77 6.28 11.11
C GLY A 41 -9.70 5.73 10.17
N PHE A 42 -8.87 4.84 10.72
CA PHE A 42 -7.82 4.19 9.94
C PHE A 42 -8.41 3.02 9.12
N PRO A 43 -8.25 2.99 7.78
CA PRO A 43 -8.92 2.01 6.91
C PRO A 43 -8.24 0.63 6.97
N LEU A 44 -8.23 0.01 8.14
CA LEU A 44 -7.80 -1.36 8.37
C LEU A 44 -9.04 -2.27 8.43
N LEU A 45 -9.06 -3.35 7.66
CA LEU A 45 -10.20 -4.24 7.57
C LEU A 45 -10.62 -4.81 8.93
N THR A 46 -11.93 -4.82 9.20
CA THR A 46 -12.53 -5.45 10.37
C THR A 46 -13.24 -6.75 10.05
N THR A 47 -13.56 -7.03 8.80
CA THR A 47 -14.19 -8.30 8.36
C THR A 47 -13.22 -9.49 8.31
N LYS A 48 -11.92 -9.23 8.38
CA LYS A 48 -10.86 -10.19 8.72
C LYS A 48 -9.70 -9.45 9.37
N LYS A 49 -9.00 -10.11 10.30
CA LYS A 49 -7.81 -9.56 10.93
C LYS A 49 -6.68 -9.44 9.90
N VAL A 50 -6.08 -8.25 9.82
CA VAL A 50 -4.92 -7.94 8.98
C VAL A 50 -3.68 -7.79 9.85
N HIS A 51 -2.52 -8.24 9.38
CA HIS A 51 -1.27 -8.23 10.14
C HIS A 51 -0.57 -6.88 10.04
N LEU A 52 -1.02 -5.90 10.83
CA LEU A 52 -0.51 -4.52 10.81
C LEU A 52 1.00 -4.40 10.98
N LYS A 53 1.62 -5.29 11.79
CA LYS A 53 3.06 -5.29 11.99
C LYS A 53 3.83 -5.39 10.67
N SER A 54 3.43 -6.30 9.79
CA SER A 54 4.06 -6.44 8.47
C SER A 54 3.88 -5.18 7.62
N ILE A 55 2.71 -4.55 7.67
CA ILE A 55 2.41 -3.32 6.91
C ILE A 55 3.33 -2.17 7.36
N ILE A 56 3.49 -1.98 8.67
CA ILE A 56 4.34 -0.91 9.21
C ILE A 56 5.81 -1.14 8.82
N TYR A 57 6.35 -2.34 9.05
CA TYR A 57 7.75 -2.62 8.72
C TYR A 57 8.02 -2.55 7.22
N GLU A 58 7.12 -3.04 6.37
CA GLU A 58 7.23 -2.91 4.92
C GLU A 58 7.26 -1.44 4.49
N LEU A 59 6.35 -0.60 5.02
CA LEU A 59 6.31 0.82 4.70
C LEU A 59 7.59 1.54 5.15
N LEU A 60 8.09 1.28 6.36
CA LEU A 60 9.35 1.84 6.84
C LEU A 60 10.54 1.40 5.98
N TRP A 61 10.55 0.15 5.55
CA TRP A 61 11.55 -0.40 4.64
C TRP A 61 11.51 0.30 3.27
N PHE A 62 10.33 0.52 2.67
CA PHE A 62 10.21 1.32 1.44
C PHE A 62 10.71 2.76 1.64
N ILE A 63 10.34 3.41 2.74
CA ILE A 63 10.74 4.79 3.06
C ILE A 63 12.26 4.89 3.24
N SER A 64 12.92 3.86 3.77
CA SER A 64 14.38 3.84 3.92
C SER A 64 15.12 3.73 2.58
N GLY A 65 14.47 3.27 1.51
CA GLY A 65 15.08 3.02 0.21
C GLY A 65 15.83 1.68 0.12
N ASP A 66 15.73 0.84 1.14
CA ASP A 66 16.35 -0.49 1.18
C ASP A 66 15.60 -1.47 0.27
N THR A 67 16.32 -2.44 -0.28
CA THR A 67 15.80 -3.50 -1.15
C THR A 67 16.11 -4.90 -0.63
N ASN A 68 16.87 -5.01 0.46
CA ASN A 68 17.24 -6.27 1.07
C ASN A 68 16.23 -6.67 2.16
N VAL A 69 15.74 -7.90 2.10
CA VAL A 69 14.73 -8.42 3.03
C VAL A 69 15.24 -8.63 4.46
N LYS A 70 16.54 -8.52 4.68
CA LYS A 70 17.13 -8.72 6.01
C LYS A 70 16.49 -7.84 7.08
N TYR A 71 16.24 -6.56 6.78
CA TYR A 71 15.54 -5.66 7.70
C TYR A 71 14.17 -6.23 8.12
N LEU A 72 13.41 -6.75 7.16
CA LEU A 72 12.10 -7.35 7.42
C LEU A 72 12.22 -8.64 8.25
N GLN A 73 13.16 -9.52 7.90
CA GLN A 73 13.43 -10.77 8.61
C GLN A 73 13.87 -10.55 10.06
N ASP A 74 14.74 -9.57 10.32
CA ASP A 74 15.19 -9.19 11.66
C ASP A 74 13.99 -8.80 12.56
N HIS A 75 12.90 -8.32 11.93
CA HIS A 75 11.64 -7.99 12.61
C HIS A 75 10.57 -9.09 12.50
N LYS A 76 10.91 -10.27 11.99
CA LYS A 76 10.01 -11.43 11.81
C LYS A 76 8.86 -11.13 10.84
N VAL A 77 9.15 -10.40 9.77
CA VAL A 77 8.28 -10.12 8.62
C VAL A 77 8.85 -10.85 7.42
N THR A 78 8.09 -11.77 6.84
CA THR A 78 8.55 -12.72 5.81
C THR A 78 7.80 -12.57 4.49
N ILE A 79 7.03 -11.49 4.33
CA ILE A 79 6.13 -11.30 3.19
C ILE A 79 6.84 -11.10 1.85
N TRP A 80 8.16 -10.97 1.85
CA TRP A 80 9.00 -10.79 0.66
C TRP A 80 10.01 -11.92 0.45
N ASP A 81 10.11 -12.90 1.38
CA ASP A 81 11.13 -13.94 1.34
C ASP A 81 11.10 -14.81 0.08
N GLU A 82 9.91 -15.06 -0.48
CA GLU A 82 9.72 -15.91 -1.67
C GLU A 82 10.31 -15.31 -2.95
N TRP A 83 10.53 -13.98 -2.99
CA TRP A 83 11.07 -13.29 -4.17
C TRP A 83 12.53 -12.87 -4.03
N ALA A 84 13.09 -12.94 -2.82
CA ALA A 84 14.47 -12.54 -2.58
C ALA A 84 15.47 -13.55 -3.18
N ASP A 85 16.59 -13.05 -3.67
CA ASP A 85 17.69 -13.90 -4.11
C ASP A 85 18.43 -14.54 -2.91
N GLU A 86 19.50 -15.28 -3.19
CA GLU A 86 20.33 -15.96 -2.16
C GLU A 86 21.00 -14.98 -1.16
N ASN A 87 21.13 -13.71 -1.52
CA ASN A 87 21.69 -12.65 -0.67
C ASN A 87 20.60 -11.84 0.04
N GLY A 88 19.32 -12.16 -0.20
CA GLY A 88 18.17 -11.45 0.33
C GLY A 88 17.82 -10.17 -0.42
N ASP A 89 18.36 -9.96 -1.62
CA ASP A 89 18.09 -8.77 -2.43
C ASP A 89 16.93 -9.00 -3.41
N LEU A 90 16.16 -7.93 -3.63
CA LEU A 90 15.01 -7.90 -4.55
C LEU A 90 15.27 -7.07 -5.82
N GLY A 91 16.46 -6.53 -5.96
CA GLY A 91 16.77 -5.56 -7.00
C GLY A 91 16.12 -4.18 -6.74
N PRO A 92 16.10 -3.28 -7.73
CA PRO A 92 15.71 -1.88 -7.52
C PRO A 92 14.19 -1.69 -7.38
N VAL A 93 13.56 -2.42 -6.44
CA VAL A 93 12.10 -2.35 -6.18
C VAL A 93 11.73 -1.09 -5.39
N TYR A 94 10.48 -0.79 -5.31
CA TYR A 94 9.77 0.28 -4.58
C TYR A 94 10.62 1.33 -3.88
N GLY A 95 11.26 0.98 -2.75
CA GLY A 95 12.05 1.90 -1.94
C GLY A 95 13.22 2.51 -2.71
N HIS A 96 13.92 1.71 -3.52
CA HIS A 96 14.98 2.22 -4.39
C HIS A 96 14.44 3.29 -5.35
N GLN A 97 13.33 3.00 -6.04
CA GLN A 97 12.75 3.96 -6.97
C GLN A 97 12.26 5.24 -6.25
N TRP A 98 11.69 5.12 -5.07
CA TRP A 98 11.22 6.28 -4.30
C TRP A 98 12.36 7.20 -3.84
N ARG A 99 13.51 6.59 -3.47
CA ARG A 99 14.61 7.29 -2.80
C ARG A 99 15.86 7.50 -3.66
N SER A 100 16.02 6.74 -4.72
CA SER A 100 17.26 6.71 -5.52
C SER A 100 17.00 6.45 -7.00
N TRP A 101 15.99 7.10 -7.59
CA TRP A 101 15.69 6.95 -9.01
C TRP A 101 16.87 7.38 -9.87
N PRO A 102 17.41 6.50 -10.74
CA PRO A 102 18.57 6.84 -11.57
C PRO A 102 18.19 7.78 -12.70
N ALA A 103 18.85 8.92 -12.79
CA ALA A 103 18.71 9.86 -13.90
C ALA A 103 19.79 9.63 -14.98
N PRO A 104 19.50 9.92 -16.27
CA PRO A 104 20.45 9.71 -17.37
C PRO A 104 21.78 10.49 -17.24
N ASP A 105 21.78 11.57 -16.46
CA ASP A 105 22.98 12.39 -16.19
C ASP A 105 23.79 11.89 -14.98
N GLY A 106 23.46 10.71 -14.45
CA GLY A 106 24.15 10.08 -13.31
C GLY A 106 23.72 10.56 -11.94
N ARG A 107 22.75 11.48 -11.85
CA ARG A 107 22.16 11.85 -10.55
C ARG A 107 21.26 10.76 -10.02
N SER A 108 21.16 10.70 -8.70
CA SER A 108 20.10 9.96 -7.98
C SER A 108 19.00 10.93 -7.55
N ILE A 109 17.77 10.61 -7.85
CA ILE A 109 16.60 11.44 -7.53
C ILE A 109 15.83 10.82 -6.36
N ASP A 110 15.79 11.55 -5.25
CA ASP A 110 14.93 11.21 -4.10
C ASP A 110 13.54 11.82 -4.31
N GLN A 111 12.66 11.05 -4.95
CA GLN A 111 11.28 11.49 -5.25
C GLN A 111 10.48 11.79 -3.99
N LEU A 112 10.67 10.98 -2.92
CA LEU A 112 9.90 11.14 -1.68
C LEU A 112 10.28 12.44 -0.96
N SER A 113 11.57 12.76 -0.86
CA SER A 113 12.02 14.03 -0.29
C SER A 113 11.54 15.22 -1.11
N GLN A 114 11.58 15.13 -2.45
CA GLN A 114 11.09 16.21 -3.33
C GLN A 114 9.58 16.45 -3.16
N VAL A 115 8.80 15.38 -3.05
CA VAL A 115 7.34 15.51 -2.83
C VAL A 115 7.03 16.14 -1.48
N ILE A 116 7.74 15.77 -0.41
CA ILE A 116 7.56 16.36 0.91
C ILE A 116 7.91 17.85 0.89
N ASP A 117 8.97 18.23 0.17
CA ASP A 117 9.33 19.64 -0.01
C ASP A 117 8.24 20.42 -0.76
N LEU A 118 7.69 19.83 -1.84
CA LEU A 118 6.58 20.44 -2.58
C LEU A 118 5.33 20.62 -1.70
N ILE A 119 4.97 19.63 -0.89
CA ILE A 119 3.82 19.71 0.02
C ILE A 119 3.99 20.87 1.01
N ARG A 120 5.20 21.08 1.54
CA ARG A 120 5.49 22.14 2.52
C ARG A 120 5.55 23.54 1.89
N ASN A 121 6.25 23.67 0.77
CA ASN A 121 6.65 24.96 0.21
C ASN A 121 5.81 25.38 -1.00
N HIS A 122 5.16 24.44 -1.67
CA HIS A 122 4.38 24.66 -2.89
C HIS A 122 3.10 23.81 -2.88
N PRO A 123 2.19 23.98 -1.88
CA PRO A 123 1.02 23.09 -1.68
C PRO A 123 0.05 23.05 -2.87
N ASP A 124 0.04 24.07 -3.72
CA ASP A 124 -0.77 24.11 -4.96
C ASP A 124 -0.14 23.36 -6.14
N SER A 125 1.03 22.75 -5.95
CA SER A 125 1.73 22.01 -7.01
C SER A 125 0.93 20.78 -7.46
N ARG A 126 0.84 20.59 -8.78
CA ARG A 126 0.28 19.38 -9.41
C ARG A 126 1.34 18.32 -9.71
N ARG A 127 2.58 18.53 -9.20
CA ARG A 127 3.75 17.67 -9.46
C ARG A 127 4.16 16.82 -8.26
N MET A 128 3.28 16.72 -7.26
CA MET A 128 3.49 15.92 -6.05
C MET A 128 3.30 14.43 -6.34
N LEU A 129 4.19 13.85 -7.14
CA LEU A 129 4.05 12.50 -7.67
C LEU A 129 5.32 11.69 -7.40
N VAL A 130 5.13 10.42 -6.98
CA VAL A 130 6.19 9.42 -6.80
C VAL A 130 5.87 8.21 -7.66
N CYS A 131 6.83 7.75 -8.46
CA CYS A 131 6.68 6.62 -9.37
C CYS A 131 7.65 5.50 -8.99
N ALA A 132 7.14 4.27 -8.89
CA ALA A 132 7.96 3.07 -8.70
C ALA A 132 8.16 2.29 -10.01
N TRP A 133 7.35 2.56 -11.05
CA TRP A 133 7.44 1.89 -12.34
C TRP A 133 8.51 2.55 -13.20
N ASN A 134 9.70 1.96 -13.22
CA ASN A 134 10.83 2.39 -14.05
C ASN A 134 11.05 1.42 -15.21
N PRO A 135 10.63 1.75 -16.45
CA PRO A 135 10.80 0.85 -17.60
C PRO A 135 12.26 0.48 -17.90
N GLY A 136 13.22 1.31 -17.48
CA GLY A 136 14.64 1.04 -17.65
C GLY A 136 15.24 0.05 -16.66
N GLU A 137 14.50 -0.30 -15.58
CA GLU A 137 14.97 -1.17 -14.52
C GLU A 137 14.00 -2.29 -14.13
N VAL A 138 12.80 -2.29 -14.68
CA VAL A 138 11.75 -3.26 -14.30
C VAL A 138 12.20 -4.71 -14.48
N ASP A 139 13.05 -5.00 -15.46
CA ASP A 139 13.57 -6.34 -15.71
C ASP A 139 14.65 -6.78 -14.69
N LYS A 140 15.14 -5.84 -13.87
CA LYS A 140 16.11 -6.13 -12.79
C LYS A 140 15.40 -6.37 -11.44
N MET A 141 14.10 -6.17 -11.38
CA MET A 141 13.30 -6.31 -10.16
C MET A 141 12.83 -7.75 -10.00
N ALA A 142 12.98 -8.32 -8.82
CA ALA A 142 12.46 -9.64 -8.51
C ALA A 142 10.93 -9.72 -8.69
N LEU A 143 10.24 -8.62 -8.41
CA LEU A 143 8.82 -8.47 -8.66
C LEU A 143 8.53 -7.04 -9.17
N PRO A 144 8.08 -6.87 -10.44
CA PRO A 144 7.69 -5.58 -10.97
C PRO A 144 6.58 -4.92 -10.13
N PRO A 145 6.68 -3.60 -9.83
CA PRO A 145 5.78 -2.93 -8.90
C PRO A 145 4.31 -3.07 -9.28
N CYS A 146 3.49 -3.58 -8.38
CA CYS A 146 2.03 -3.61 -8.55
C CYS A 146 1.42 -2.23 -8.30
N HIS A 147 1.80 -1.55 -7.22
CA HIS A 147 1.44 -0.16 -6.94
C HIS A 147 2.49 0.76 -7.57
N CYS A 148 2.12 1.29 -8.77
CA CYS A 148 3.06 1.90 -9.71
C CYS A 148 3.43 3.32 -9.38
N MET A 149 2.46 4.13 -8.95
CA MET A 149 2.66 5.54 -8.64
C MET A 149 1.59 6.06 -7.69
N PHE A 150 1.95 7.08 -6.93
CA PHE A 150 1.00 7.81 -6.10
C PHE A 150 1.24 9.31 -6.19
N GLN A 151 0.16 10.06 -6.00
CA GLN A 151 0.14 11.52 -6.09
C GLN A 151 -0.54 12.09 -4.84
N PHE A 152 0.01 13.19 -4.33
CA PHE A 152 -0.59 13.94 -3.24
C PHE A 152 -1.34 15.18 -3.73
N TYR A 153 -2.28 15.60 -2.91
CA TYR A 153 -3.09 16.79 -3.12
C TYR A 153 -3.34 17.48 -1.78
N VAL A 154 -3.08 18.79 -1.73
CA VAL A 154 -3.32 19.62 -0.54
C VAL A 154 -4.50 20.55 -0.82
N ALA A 155 -5.50 20.51 0.06
CA ALA A 155 -6.63 21.42 0.04
C ALA A 155 -7.20 21.57 1.45
N ASP A 156 -7.66 22.76 1.81
CA ASP A 156 -8.33 23.07 3.08
C ASP A 156 -7.54 22.59 4.32
N GLY A 157 -6.21 22.70 4.26
CA GLY A 157 -5.31 22.24 5.33
C GLY A 157 -5.21 20.73 5.49
N LYS A 158 -5.68 19.95 4.49
CA LYS A 158 -5.65 18.49 4.48
C LYS A 158 -4.76 17.96 3.36
N LEU A 159 -4.11 16.83 3.62
CA LEU A 159 -3.33 16.07 2.64
C LEU A 159 -4.11 14.81 2.23
N SER A 160 -4.36 14.68 0.94
CA SER A 160 -4.92 13.47 0.32
C SER A 160 -3.89 12.77 -0.56
N CYS A 161 -4.02 11.45 -0.71
CA CYS A 161 -3.16 10.64 -1.56
C CYS A 161 -4.00 9.80 -2.51
N GLN A 162 -3.62 9.77 -3.79
CA GLN A 162 -4.18 8.83 -4.77
C GLN A 162 -3.10 7.86 -5.23
N LEU A 163 -3.36 6.56 -5.07
CA LEU A 163 -2.53 5.47 -5.57
C LEU A 163 -3.11 4.92 -6.88
N TYR A 164 -2.25 4.67 -7.87
CA TYR A 164 -2.55 3.79 -8.99
C TYR A 164 -1.82 2.46 -8.83
N GLN A 165 -2.60 1.38 -8.77
CA GLN A 165 -2.12 -0.01 -8.69
C GLN A 165 -2.52 -0.77 -9.96
N ARG A 166 -1.54 -1.17 -10.80
CA ARG A 166 -1.78 -1.83 -12.09
C ARG A 166 -2.36 -3.24 -11.97
N SER A 167 -2.02 -3.94 -10.87
CA SER A 167 -2.39 -5.32 -10.60
C SER A 167 -2.73 -5.45 -9.12
N ALA A 168 -3.96 -5.84 -8.81
CA ALA A 168 -4.52 -5.79 -7.48
C ALA A 168 -5.14 -7.14 -7.07
N ASP A 169 -4.35 -7.96 -6.35
CA ASP A 169 -4.89 -9.10 -5.61
C ASP A 169 -5.81 -8.56 -4.51
N THR A 170 -7.11 -8.63 -4.77
CA THR A 170 -8.09 -7.96 -3.92
C THR A 170 -8.25 -8.64 -2.56
N PHE A 171 -7.97 -9.94 -2.46
CA PHE A 171 -8.15 -10.65 -1.20
C PHE A 171 -6.94 -10.53 -0.26
N LEU A 172 -5.71 -10.76 -0.74
CA LEU A 172 -4.50 -10.72 0.11
C LEU A 172 -3.81 -9.35 0.06
N GLY A 173 -3.53 -8.81 -1.12
CA GLY A 173 -2.69 -7.63 -1.29
C GLY A 173 -3.39 -6.30 -1.01
N VAL A 174 -4.57 -6.07 -1.59
CA VAL A 174 -5.29 -4.79 -1.50
C VAL A 174 -5.51 -4.31 -0.06
N PRO A 175 -5.88 -5.15 0.93
CA PRO A 175 -5.99 -4.70 2.32
C PRO A 175 -4.70 -4.14 2.91
N PHE A 176 -3.56 -4.72 2.56
CA PHE A 176 -2.24 -4.22 2.95
C PHE A 176 -1.94 -2.87 2.29
N ASN A 177 -2.20 -2.76 0.99
CA ASN A 177 -1.94 -1.53 0.23
C ASN A 177 -2.80 -0.37 0.73
N ILE A 178 -4.10 -0.59 1.02
CA ILE A 178 -4.99 0.44 1.59
C ILE A 178 -4.40 0.97 2.90
N ALA A 179 -4.06 0.10 3.83
CA ALA A 179 -3.55 0.49 5.14
C ALA A 179 -2.16 1.15 5.03
N SER A 180 -1.28 0.63 4.18
CA SER A 180 0.07 1.17 3.97
C SER A 180 0.05 2.61 3.44
N TYR A 181 -0.72 2.88 2.38
CA TYR A 181 -0.78 4.23 1.81
C TYR A 181 -1.61 5.21 2.64
N ALA A 182 -2.64 4.74 3.34
CA ALA A 182 -3.31 5.55 4.35
C ALA A 182 -2.34 5.98 5.46
N LEU A 183 -1.51 5.05 5.95
CA LEU A 183 -0.49 5.33 6.96
C LEU A 183 0.57 6.31 6.44
N LEU A 184 1.09 6.11 5.23
CA LEU A 184 2.02 7.03 4.58
C LEU A 184 1.44 8.45 4.48
N THR A 185 0.15 8.56 4.10
CA THR A 185 -0.55 9.85 4.02
C THR A 185 -0.62 10.54 5.39
N MET A 186 -0.95 9.79 6.45
CA MET A 186 -0.98 10.32 7.83
C MET A 186 0.40 10.78 8.31
N MET A 187 1.45 9.99 8.05
CA MET A 187 2.84 10.33 8.42
C MET A 187 3.29 11.62 7.76
N ILE A 188 3.10 11.76 6.43
CA ILE A 188 3.49 12.95 5.68
C ILE A 188 2.65 14.16 6.11
N ALA A 189 1.34 13.99 6.30
CA ALA A 189 0.46 15.06 6.79
C ALA A 189 0.98 15.62 8.13
N GLN A 190 1.25 14.75 9.12
CA GLN A 190 1.82 15.17 10.41
C GLN A 190 3.13 15.94 10.23
N CYS A 191 4.07 15.40 9.46
CA CYS A 191 5.38 16.03 9.24
C CYS A 191 5.31 17.36 8.48
N CYS A 192 4.24 17.59 7.73
CA CYS A 192 4.00 18.83 6.99
C CYS A 192 3.02 19.79 7.69
N GLY A 193 2.55 19.48 8.89
CA GLY A 193 1.61 20.32 9.65
C GLY A 193 0.19 20.35 9.06
N LEU A 194 -0.20 19.30 8.31
CA LEU A 194 -1.51 19.15 7.70
C LEU A 194 -2.34 18.08 8.42
N GLN A 195 -3.66 18.12 8.23
CA GLN A 195 -4.54 17.03 8.64
C GLN A 195 -4.60 15.96 7.55
N PRO A 196 -4.78 14.67 7.89
CA PRO A 196 -5.11 13.65 6.90
C PRO A 196 -6.44 13.95 6.21
N GLY A 197 -6.46 13.85 4.88
CA GLY A 197 -7.65 13.99 4.04
C GLY A 197 -8.19 12.63 3.60
N GLU A 198 -8.20 12.34 2.29
CA GLU A 198 -8.63 11.07 1.74
C GLU A 198 -7.44 10.23 1.25
N PHE A 199 -7.56 8.91 1.38
CA PHE A 199 -6.82 7.97 0.56
C PHE A 199 -7.71 7.47 -0.58
N ILE A 200 -7.24 7.60 -1.82
CA ILE A 200 -7.94 7.20 -3.03
C ILE A 200 -7.15 6.07 -3.68
N HIS A 201 -7.77 4.90 -3.79
CA HIS A 201 -7.14 3.73 -4.39
C HIS A 201 -7.74 3.45 -5.77
N THR A 202 -6.97 3.70 -6.81
CA THR A 202 -7.33 3.42 -8.20
C THR A 202 -6.58 2.17 -8.66
N THR A 203 -7.30 1.18 -9.17
CA THR A 203 -6.76 -0.11 -9.59
C THR A 203 -6.96 -0.35 -11.07
N GLY A 204 -6.03 -1.04 -11.72
CA GLY A 204 -6.10 -1.52 -13.10
C GLY A 204 -6.75 -2.91 -13.18
N ASP A 205 -5.95 -3.98 -13.38
CA ASP A 205 -6.43 -5.37 -13.29
C ASP A 205 -6.70 -5.70 -11.82
N THR A 206 -7.97 -5.79 -11.47
CA THR A 206 -8.44 -5.95 -10.11
C THR A 206 -9.08 -7.32 -9.98
N HIS A 207 -8.45 -8.24 -9.27
CA HIS A 207 -8.77 -9.65 -9.36
C HIS A 207 -8.86 -10.35 -8.00
N ILE A 208 -9.58 -11.48 -8.04
CA ILE A 208 -9.62 -12.50 -6.99
C ILE A 208 -9.11 -13.79 -7.64
N TYR A 209 -8.12 -14.45 -7.04
CA TYR A 209 -7.68 -15.78 -7.48
C TYR A 209 -8.78 -16.81 -7.29
N LEU A 210 -8.92 -17.76 -8.23
CA LEU A 210 -10.01 -18.73 -8.22
C LEU A 210 -10.02 -19.59 -6.94
N ASN A 211 -8.85 -19.85 -6.38
CA ASN A 211 -8.68 -20.59 -5.12
C ASN A 211 -8.98 -19.76 -3.85
N HIS A 212 -9.37 -18.47 -3.99
CA HIS A 212 -9.79 -17.60 -2.88
C HIS A 212 -11.31 -17.39 -2.78
N PHE A 213 -12.11 -17.99 -3.66
CA PHE A 213 -13.55 -17.73 -3.73
C PHE A 213 -14.29 -18.07 -2.43
N ASP A 214 -13.94 -19.17 -1.77
CA ASP A 214 -14.58 -19.56 -0.51
C ASP A 214 -14.24 -18.59 0.61
N GLN A 215 -12.98 -18.14 0.67
CA GLN A 215 -12.52 -17.13 1.62
C GLN A 215 -13.20 -15.77 1.41
N VAL A 216 -13.41 -15.38 0.15
CA VAL A 216 -14.15 -14.16 -0.20
C VAL A 216 -15.62 -14.28 0.22
N ARG A 217 -16.28 -15.42 -0.04
CA ARG A 217 -17.65 -15.66 0.41
C ARG A 217 -17.77 -15.59 1.94
N GLU A 218 -16.83 -16.20 2.66
CA GLU A 218 -16.76 -16.11 4.12
C GLU A 218 -16.61 -14.66 4.56
N GLN A 219 -15.69 -13.90 3.96
CA GLN A 219 -15.49 -12.49 4.32
C GLN A 219 -16.73 -11.63 4.05
N LEU A 220 -17.41 -11.85 2.93
CA LEU A 220 -18.65 -11.15 2.57
C LEU A 220 -19.84 -11.48 3.47
N SER A 221 -19.81 -12.62 4.18
CA SER A 221 -20.84 -12.98 5.17
C SER A 221 -20.69 -12.27 6.51
N ARG A 222 -19.56 -11.56 6.73
CA ARG A 222 -19.25 -10.89 7.99
C ARG A 222 -19.62 -9.42 7.95
N GLU A 223 -20.33 -8.94 8.96
CA GLU A 223 -20.63 -7.52 9.09
C GLU A 223 -19.38 -6.73 9.49
N PRO A 224 -19.09 -5.61 8.82
CA PRO A 224 -17.98 -4.74 9.20
C PRO A 224 -18.23 -4.11 10.58
N ARG A 225 -17.17 -4.01 11.38
CA ARG A 225 -17.17 -3.32 12.68
C ARG A 225 -16.61 -1.91 12.51
N ALA A 226 -16.67 -1.12 13.59
CA ALA A 226 -16.11 0.23 13.62
C ALA A 226 -14.63 0.24 13.18
N LEU A 227 -14.23 1.29 12.47
CA LEU A 227 -12.83 1.47 12.10
C LEU A 227 -11.97 1.75 13.34
N PRO A 228 -10.76 1.18 13.41
CA PRO A 228 -9.80 1.56 14.43
C PRO A 228 -9.26 2.96 14.19
N ARG A 229 -8.52 3.46 15.17
CA ARG A 229 -7.76 4.70 15.06
C ARG A 229 -6.28 4.41 15.08
N MET A 230 -5.52 5.08 14.22
CA MET A 230 -4.06 5.07 14.23
C MET A 230 -3.58 6.35 14.89
N LYS A 231 -2.79 6.22 15.97
CA LYS A 231 -2.08 7.33 16.57
C LYS A 231 -0.62 7.26 16.17
N LEU A 232 -0.07 8.40 15.81
CA LEU A 232 1.34 8.58 15.52
C LEU A 232 1.99 9.35 16.67
N ASN A 233 3.24 9.03 16.98
CA ASN A 233 4.02 9.80 17.95
C ASN A 233 4.16 11.25 17.46
N PRO A 234 3.59 12.25 18.17
CA PRO A 234 3.56 13.64 17.71
C PRO A 234 4.96 14.31 17.74
N GLU A 235 5.92 13.70 18.42
CA GLU A 235 7.30 14.23 18.48
C GLU A 235 8.10 13.95 17.20
N VAL A 236 7.68 13.00 16.37
CA VAL A 236 8.34 12.71 15.09
C VAL A 236 8.00 13.80 14.08
N LYS A 237 9.02 14.48 13.54
CA LYS A 237 8.88 15.62 12.62
C LYS A 237 9.35 15.34 11.20
N SER A 238 9.99 14.20 10.98
CA SER A 238 10.43 13.74 9.67
C SER A 238 9.86 12.35 9.37
N VAL A 239 9.37 12.15 8.16
CA VAL A 239 8.85 10.83 7.73
C VAL A 239 9.93 9.74 7.78
N PHE A 240 11.19 10.14 7.69
CA PHE A 240 12.35 9.24 7.70
C PHE A 240 12.79 8.82 9.12
N ASP A 241 12.23 9.43 10.17
CA ASP A 241 12.61 9.18 11.55
C ASP A 241 11.63 8.26 12.29
N PHE A 242 10.47 7.93 11.66
CA PHE A 242 9.51 7.02 12.26
C PHE A 242 10.10 5.63 12.48
N LYS A 243 9.75 5.05 13.62
CA LYS A 243 10.05 3.68 14.02
C LYS A 243 8.75 2.95 14.34
N TYR A 244 8.80 1.64 14.43
CA TYR A 244 7.62 0.81 14.72
C TYR A 244 6.87 1.25 15.99
N GLU A 245 7.62 1.67 17.02
CA GLU A 245 7.10 2.09 18.32
C GLU A 245 6.34 3.42 18.29
N ASP A 246 6.45 4.18 17.18
CA ASP A 246 5.76 5.45 16.99
C ASP A 246 4.31 5.29 16.50
N PHE A 247 3.85 4.05 16.30
CA PHE A 247 2.52 3.71 15.83
C PHE A 247 1.72 2.98 16.91
N GLU A 248 0.56 3.53 17.28
CA GLU A 248 -0.39 2.89 18.21
C GLU A 248 -1.73 2.69 17.52
N LEU A 249 -2.12 1.41 17.32
CA LEU A 249 -3.46 1.07 16.83
C LEU A 249 -4.43 0.95 18.00
N VAL A 250 -5.49 1.75 17.97
CA VAL A 250 -6.49 1.85 19.05
C VAL A 250 -7.84 1.36 18.54
N ASP A 251 -8.56 0.63 19.37
CA ASP A 251 -9.93 0.13 19.13
C ASP A 251 -10.04 -0.81 17.91
N TYR A 252 -9.02 -1.62 17.62
CA TYR A 252 -9.08 -2.61 16.54
C TYR A 252 -9.73 -3.90 17.01
N ASP A 253 -10.99 -4.11 16.62
CA ASP A 253 -11.80 -5.30 16.93
C ASP A 253 -12.21 -6.01 15.62
N PRO A 254 -11.31 -6.74 14.96
CA PRO A 254 -11.62 -7.45 13.72
C PRO A 254 -12.24 -8.82 13.98
N TRP A 255 -12.95 -9.34 12.97
CA TRP A 255 -13.22 -10.77 12.87
C TRP A 255 -11.89 -11.54 12.74
N PRO A 256 -11.87 -12.86 13.10
CA PRO A 256 -10.68 -13.69 12.93
C PRO A 256 -10.09 -13.62 11.51
N ALA A 257 -8.77 -13.85 11.39
CA ALA A 257 -8.10 -13.95 10.10
C ALA A 257 -8.70 -15.07 9.25
N ILE A 258 -8.75 -14.86 7.94
CA ILE A 258 -9.10 -15.88 6.95
C ILE A 258 -7.81 -16.21 6.18
N LYS A 259 -7.36 -17.46 6.30
CA LYS A 259 -6.16 -17.93 5.61
C LYS A 259 -6.46 -18.23 4.14
N ALA A 260 -5.54 -17.88 3.26
CA ALA A 260 -5.58 -18.24 1.84
C ALA A 260 -4.17 -18.55 1.35
N PRO A 261 -4.01 -19.43 0.34
CA PRO A 261 -2.70 -19.68 -0.28
C PRO A 261 -2.23 -18.44 -1.07
N VAL A 262 -0.94 -18.18 -1.04
CA VAL A 262 -0.33 -17.17 -1.92
C VAL A 262 -0.18 -17.76 -3.32
N ALA A 263 -0.52 -17.01 -4.35
CA ALA A 263 -0.27 -17.37 -5.73
C ALA A 263 1.09 -16.81 -6.17
N VAL A 264 2.05 -17.65 -6.45
CA VAL A 264 3.43 -17.33 -6.84
C VAL A 264 3.73 -17.72 -8.28
#